data_af9285cb93b0d9b996277c6beaf8f5ad
#
_entry.id   af9285cb93b0d9b996277c6beaf8f5ad
#
_cell.length_a   1.000
_cell.length_b   1.000
_cell.length_c   1.000
_cell.angle_alpha   90.00
_cell.angle_beta   90.00
_cell.angle_gamma   90.00
#
_symmetry.space_group_name_H-M   'P 1'
#
loop_
_entity.id
_entity.type
_entity.pdbx_description
1 polymer ?
#
loop_
_entity_poly.entity_id
_entity_poly.type
_entity_poly.pdbx_seq_one_letter_code
_entity_poly.pdbx_strand_id
1 'polypeptide(L)'
;KVPARSVESRILDIAGKLNISDILNKYPYQVSGGQKQRCACARAIINNPKLLLADEPTGALDSHSSQMLLSTIQSINEQLRATILMVTHDAFTASYASRILFLKDGEIFMELRKGNDSRSDFFDKILNVLTMIGGGQSHVC
;
A
#
# COMPACT_ATOMS: atom_id res chain seq x y z
N LYS A 1 -24.44 8.60 17.61
CA LYS A 1 -23.93 7.23 17.91
C LYS A 1 -24.37 6.29 16.79
N VAL A 2 -23.45 5.56 16.20
CA VAL A 2 -23.76 4.53 15.19
C VAL A 2 -24.41 3.34 15.90
N PRO A 3 -25.53 2.78 15.41
CA PRO A 3 -26.15 1.60 16.01
C PRO A 3 -25.20 0.39 16.01
N ALA A 4 -25.16 -0.39 17.08
CA ALA A 4 -24.23 -1.53 17.22
C ALA A 4 -24.34 -2.54 16.06
N ARG A 5 -25.55 -2.85 15.58
CA ARG A 5 -25.79 -3.74 14.42
C ARG A 5 -25.15 -3.23 13.14
N SER A 6 -25.13 -1.91 12.90
CA SER A 6 -24.49 -1.33 11.72
C SER A 6 -22.97 -1.33 11.82
N VAL A 7 -22.40 -1.27 13.02
CA VAL A 7 -20.95 -1.41 13.27
C VAL A 7 -20.49 -2.84 12.97
N GLU A 8 -21.21 -3.82 13.49
CA GLU A 8 -20.89 -5.24 13.29
C GLU A 8 -20.94 -5.63 11.80
N SER A 9 -22.00 -5.22 11.09
CA SER A 9 -22.12 -5.46 9.65
C SER A 9 -20.95 -4.85 8.86
N ARG A 10 -20.49 -3.64 9.21
CA ARG A 10 -19.34 -3.00 8.57
C ARG A 10 -18.03 -3.72 8.86
N ILE A 11 -17.84 -4.19 10.09
CA ILE A 11 -16.66 -4.97 10.47
C ILE A 11 -16.61 -6.25 9.63
N LEU A 12 -17.71 -7.00 9.52
CA LEU A 12 -17.76 -8.24 8.76
C LEU A 12 -17.52 -8.01 7.26
N ASP A 13 -18.10 -6.97 6.65
CA ASP A 13 -17.87 -6.61 5.26
C ASP A 13 -16.40 -6.30 4.99
N ILE A 14 -15.77 -5.46 5.83
CA ILE A 14 -14.38 -5.10 5.67
C ILE A 14 -13.46 -6.29 5.96
N ALA A 15 -13.76 -7.09 6.97
CA ALA A 15 -12.98 -8.29 7.28
C ALA A 15 -13.00 -9.29 6.11
N GLY A 16 -14.15 -9.45 5.44
CA GLY A 16 -14.26 -10.26 4.23
C GLY A 16 -13.40 -9.72 3.08
N LYS A 17 -13.48 -8.42 2.80
CA LYS A 17 -12.70 -7.75 1.73
C LYS A 17 -11.19 -7.86 1.96
N LEU A 18 -10.75 -7.85 3.20
CA LEU A 18 -9.33 -7.92 3.59
C LEU A 18 -8.84 -9.35 3.88
N ASN A 19 -9.71 -10.34 3.73
CA ASN A 19 -9.42 -11.74 4.03
C ASN A 19 -8.84 -11.94 5.45
N ILE A 20 -9.55 -11.38 6.46
CA ILE A 20 -9.23 -11.45 7.89
C ILE A 20 -10.41 -11.89 8.75
N SER A 21 -11.45 -12.45 8.14
CA SER A 21 -12.64 -12.92 8.87
C SER A 21 -12.31 -14.04 9.86
N ASP A 22 -11.30 -14.87 9.55
CA ASP A 22 -10.83 -15.98 10.36
C ASP A 22 -10.11 -15.56 11.66
N ILE A 23 -9.74 -14.29 11.75
CA ILE A 23 -8.98 -13.77 12.90
C ILE A 23 -9.78 -12.81 13.80
N LEU A 24 -11.04 -12.54 13.49
CA LEU A 24 -11.86 -11.59 14.27
C LEU A 24 -11.95 -11.93 15.77
N ASN A 25 -11.85 -13.22 16.11
CA ASN A 25 -11.90 -13.72 17.48
C ASN A 25 -10.53 -14.13 18.03
N LYS A 26 -9.43 -13.79 17.34
CA LYS A 26 -8.07 -14.10 17.77
C LYS A 26 -7.41 -12.93 18.51
N TYR A 27 -6.52 -13.28 19.42
CA TYR A 27 -5.69 -12.28 20.08
C TYR A 27 -4.50 -11.85 19.20
N PRO A 28 -3.94 -10.65 19.40
CA PRO A 28 -2.84 -10.12 18.57
C PRO A 28 -1.59 -11.01 18.46
N TYR A 29 -1.32 -11.84 19.47
CA TYR A 29 -0.20 -12.78 19.46
C TYR A 29 -0.47 -14.07 18.66
N GLN A 30 -1.73 -14.31 18.26
CA GLN A 30 -2.17 -15.47 17.48
C GLN A 30 -2.23 -15.21 15.97
N VAL A 31 -1.90 -13.98 15.53
CA VAL A 31 -2.02 -13.56 14.13
C VAL A 31 -0.65 -13.27 13.53
N SER A 32 -0.49 -13.59 12.24
CA SER A 32 0.74 -13.34 11.50
C SER A 32 0.98 -11.84 11.26
N GLY A 33 2.21 -11.47 10.87
CA GLY A 33 2.57 -10.09 10.50
C GLY A 33 1.67 -9.54 9.39
N GLY A 34 1.43 -10.31 8.32
CA GLY A 34 0.54 -9.92 7.23
C GLY A 34 -0.93 -9.75 7.68
N GLN A 35 -1.42 -10.59 8.60
CA GLN A 35 -2.75 -10.44 9.19
C GLN A 35 -2.84 -9.15 10.03
N LYS A 36 -1.81 -8.82 10.81
CA LYS A 36 -1.73 -7.55 11.56
C LYS A 36 -1.80 -6.34 10.64
N GLN A 37 -1.07 -6.36 9.53
CA GLN A 37 -1.09 -5.27 8.54
C GLN A 37 -2.47 -5.12 7.88
N ARG A 38 -3.12 -6.22 7.50
CA ARG A 38 -4.49 -6.16 6.98
C ARG A 38 -5.51 -5.67 8.02
N CYS A 39 -5.33 -5.99 9.30
CA CYS A 39 -6.11 -5.38 10.38
C CYS A 39 -5.88 -3.88 10.50
N ALA A 40 -4.64 -3.40 10.34
CA ALA A 40 -4.34 -1.97 10.33
C ALA A 40 -5.04 -1.28 9.15
N CYS A 41 -5.02 -1.88 7.95
CA CYS A 41 -5.81 -1.40 6.80
C CYS A 41 -7.30 -1.37 7.10
N ALA A 42 -7.87 -2.43 7.71
CA ALA A 42 -9.29 -2.46 8.10
C ALA A 42 -9.66 -1.28 9.00
N ARG A 43 -8.84 -1.00 10.00
CA ARG A 43 -9.03 0.15 10.89
C ARG A 43 -8.97 1.49 10.16
N ALA A 44 -8.10 1.61 9.18
CA ALA A 44 -7.94 2.84 8.40
C ALA A 44 -9.16 3.12 7.51
N ILE A 45 -9.78 2.06 6.93
CA ILE A 45 -10.87 2.22 5.94
C ILE A 45 -12.28 2.17 6.51
N ILE A 46 -12.45 1.71 7.77
CA ILE A 46 -13.78 1.48 8.34
C ILE A 46 -14.68 2.72 8.36
N ASN A 47 -14.09 3.91 8.36
CA ASN A 47 -14.78 5.19 8.34
C ASN A 47 -14.95 5.79 6.94
N ASN A 48 -14.67 5.02 5.87
CA ASN A 48 -14.72 5.48 4.48
C ASN A 48 -13.94 6.80 4.26
N PRO A 49 -12.63 6.84 4.58
CA PRO A 49 -11.84 8.05 4.43
C PRO A 49 -11.67 8.41 2.94
N LYS A 50 -11.52 9.70 2.66
CA LYS A 50 -11.19 10.18 1.31
C LYS A 50 -9.69 10.04 0.99
N LEU A 51 -8.84 10.03 2.02
CA LEU A 51 -7.39 9.90 1.92
C LEU A 51 -6.90 8.86 2.91
N LEU A 52 -6.08 7.94 2.43
CA LEU A 52 -5.34 6.95 3.22
C LEU A 52 -3.85 7.27 3.11
N LEU A 53 -3.15 7.22 4.22
CA LEU A 53 -1.69 7.36 4.28
C LEU A 53 -1.09 6.01 4.64
N ALA A 54 -0.12 5.55 3.86
CA ALA A 54 0.62 4.32 4.07
C ALA A 54 2.12 4.62 4.02
N ASP A 55 2.79 4.42 5.15
CA ASP A 55 4.22 4.63 5.30
C ASP A 55 4.89 3.25 5.40
N GLU A 56 5.73 2.91 4.41
CA GLU A 56 6.42 1.62 4.27
C GLU A 56 5.51 0.41 4.58
N PRO A 57 4.36 0.27 3.91
CA PRO A 57 3.35 -0.72 4.32
C PRO A 57 3.82 -2.17 4.22
N THR A 58 4.87 -2.44 3.44
CA THR A 58 5.42 -3.78 3.20
C THR A 58 6.73 -4.05 3.95
N GLY A 59 7.32 -3.06 4.62
CA GLY A 59 8.67 -3.10 5.16
C GLY A 59 8.97 -4.23 6.17
N ALA A 60 7.95 -4.79 6.81
CA ALA A 60 8.10 -5.91 7.77
C ALA A 60 7.48 -7.22 7.26
N LEU A 61 7.21 -7.36 5.96
CA LEU A 61 6.50 -8.50 5.37
C LEU A 61 7.40 -9.28 4.42
N ASP A 62 7.17 -10.61 4.35
CA ASP A 62 7.69 -11.44 3.27
C ASP A 62 7.05 -11.09 1.92
N SER A 63 7.65 -11.55 0.82
CA SER A 63 7.21 -11.22 -0.54
C SER A 63 5.76 -11.60 -0.83
N HIS A 64 5.29 -12.75 -0.33
CA HIS A 64 3.93 -13.21 -0.54
C HIS A 64 2.93 -12.32 0.23
N SER A 65 3.21 -12.03 1.50
CA SER A 65 2.39 -11.15 2.33
C SER A 65 2.35 -9.72 1.81
N SER A 66 3.48 -9.22 1.28
CA SER A 66 3.57 -7.91 0.61
C SER A 66 2.67 -7.84 -0.61
N GLN A 67 2.74 -8.85 -1.49
CA GLN A 67 1.89 -8.91 -2.68
C GLN A 67 0.40 -8.95 -2.33
N MET A 68 0.01 -9.73 -1.34
CA MET A 68 -1.38 -9.80 -0.86
C MET A 68 -1.84 -8.45 -0.31
N LEU A 69 -1.02 -7.78 0.49
CA LEU A 69 -1.35 -6.47 1.05
C LEU A 69 -1.52 -5.42 -0.06
N LEU A 70 -0.58 -5.34 -1.01
CA LEU A 70 -0.62 -4.37 -2.10
C LEU A 70 -1.81 -4.58 -3.02
N SER A 71 -2.14 -5.84 -3.36
CA SER A 71 -3.36 -6.17 -4.11
C SER A 71 -4.62 -5.75 -3.36
N THR A 72 -4.62 -5.89 -2.05
CA THR A 72 -5.72 -5.44 -1.18
C THR A 72 -5.84 -3.91 -1.18
N ILE A 73 -4.71 -3.18 -1.06
CA ILE A 73 -4.67 -1.72 -1.12
C ILE A 73 -5.19 -1.21 -2.47
N GLN A 74 -4.80 -1.85 -3.56
CA GLN A 74 -5.30 -1.52 -4.90
C GLN A 74 -6.82 -1.74 -5.00
N SER A 75 -7.33 -2.88 -4.54
CA SER A 75 -8.75 -3.18 -4.51
C SER A 75 -9.56 -2.15 -3.69
N ILE A 76 -9.02 -1.71 -2.55
CA ILE A 76 -9.61 -0.65 -1.73
C ILE A 76 -9.69 0.67 -2.51
N ASN A 77 -8.61 1.06 -3.19
CA ASN A 77 -8.60 2.28 -4.02
C ASN A 77 -9.68 2.25 -5.09
N GLU A 78 -9.81 1.12 -5.80
CA GLU A 78 -10.80 0.93 -6.87
C GLU A 78 -12.24 0.93 -6.35
N GLN A 79 -12.51 0.22 -5.23
CA GLN A 79 -13.85 0.04 -4.68
C GLN A 79 -14.36 1.26 -3.89
N LEU A 80 -13.50 1.88 -3.09
CA LEU A 80 -13.87 3.01 -2.23
C LEU A 80 -13.61 4.37 -2.89
N ARG A 81 -12.90 4.40 -4.04
CA ARG A 81 -12.43 5.63 -4.69
C ARG A 81 -11.66 6.56 -3.73
N ALA A 82 -11.04 5.98 -2.70
CA ALA A 82 -10.20 6.72 -1.76
C ALA A 82 -8.84 7.02 -2.41
N THR A 83 -8.34 8.22 -2.24
CA THR A 83 -6.95 8.53 -2.59
C THR A 83 -6.02 7.83 -1.61
N ILE A 84 -5.03 7.10 -2.11
CA ILE A 84 -4.01 6.46 -1.27
C ILE A 84 -2.68 7.12 -1.56
N LEU A 85 -2.09 7.74 -0.55
CA LEU A 85 -0.73 8.26 -0.58
C LEU A 85 0.17 7.27 0.15
N MET A 86 1.10 6.68 -0.59
CA MET A 86 2.03 5.68 -0.07
C MET A 86 3.45 6.23 -0.15
N VAL A 87 4.20 6.08 0.94
CA VAL A 87 5.64 6.36 0.99
C VAL A 87 6.36 5.02 1.04
N THR A 88 7.34 4.84 0.16
CA THR A 88 8.16 3.63 0.13
C THR A 88 9.47 3.89 -0.62
N HIS A 89 10.51 3.14 -0.29
CA HIS A 89 11.77 3.07 -1.03
C HIS A 89 11.86 1.81 -1.90
N ASP A 90 10.85 0.94 -1.85
CA ASP A 90 10.81 -0.32 -2.60
C ASP A 90 10.11 -0.14 -3.95
N ALA A 91 10.84 -0.42 -5.04
CA ALA A 91 10.34 -0.30 -6.41
C ALA A 91 9.15 -1.24 -6.71
N PHE A 92 9.14 -2.43 -6.11
CA PHE A 92 8.05 -3.40 -6.28
C PHE A 92 6.75 -2.83 -5.68
N THR A 93 6.82 -2.32 -4.47
CA THR A 93 5.70 -1.65 -3.79
C THR A 93 5.21 -0.44 -4.60
N ALA A 94 6.12 0.40 -5.07
CA ALA A 94 5.81 1.57 -5.89
C ALA A 94 5.10 1.20 -7.21
N SER A 95 5.39 0.04 -7.81
CA SER A 95 4.79 -0.41 -9.08
C SER A 95 3.28 -0.64 -9.03
N TYR A 96 2.70 -0.73 -7.84
CA TYR A 96 1.24 -0.82 -7.64
C TYR A 96 0.52 0.53 -7.71
N ALA A 97 1.26 1.65 -7.65
CA ALA A 97 0.68 2.98 -7.75
C ALA A 97 0.38 3.35 -9.22
N SER A 98 -0.58 4.25 -9.41
CA SER A 98 -0.87 4.85 -10.73
C SER A 98 0.03 6.06 -11.04
N ARG A 99 0.60 6.67 -9.99
CA ARG A 99 1.45 7.85 -10.08
C ARG A 99 2.53 7.79 -9.01
N ILE A 100 3.76 8.12 -9.37
CA ILE A 100 4.91 8.14 -8.48
C ILE A 100 5.59 9.50 -8.56
N LEU A 101 5.92 10.04 -7.39
CA LEU A 101 6.77 11.21 -7.24
C LEU A 101 8.10 10.76 -6.62
N PHE A 102 9.19 10.94 -7.32
CA PHE A 102 10.52 10.68 -6.80
C PHE A 102 11.02 11.92 -6.07
N LEU A 103 11.42 11.72 -4.82
CA LEU A 103 11.99 12.77 -3.99
C LEU A 103 13.51 12.58 -3.90
N LYS A 104 14.24 13.66 -4.06
CA LYS A 104 15.69 13.72 -3.85
C LYS A 104 16.03 15.05 -3.19
N ASP A 105 16.81 14.99 -2.12
CA ASP A 105 17.28 16.17 -1.37
C ASP A 105 16.14 17.12 -0.93
N GLY A 106 14.94 16.56 -0.64
CA GLY A 106 13.77 17.30 -0.20
C GLY A 106 12.92 17.90 -1.33
N GLU A 107 13.32 17.71 -2.59
CA GLU A 107 12.61 18.23 -3.76
C GLU A 107 12.04 17.09 -4.63
N ILE A 108 11.01 17.42 -5.44
CA ILE A 108 10.49 16.49 -6.43
C ILE A 108 11.47 16.43 -7.60
N PHE A 109 12.17 15.30 -7.72
CA PHE A 109 13.12 15.07 -8.80
C PHE A 109 12.41 14.71 -10.11
N MET A 110 11.41 13.83 -10.05
CA MET A 110 10.69 13.33 -11.24
C MET A 110 9.31 12.82 -10.86
N GLU A 111 8.40 12.83 -11.83
CA GLU A 111 7.09 12.21 -11.76
C GLU A 111 6.97 11.13 -12.84
N LEU A 112 6.46 9.95 -12.47
CA LEU A 112 6.03 8.90 -13.40
C LEU A 112 4.54 8.64 -13.25
N ARG A 113 3.88 8.38 -14.38
CA ARG A 113 2.49 7.92 -14.45
C ARG A 113 2.45 6.59 -15.17
N LYS A 114 1.73 5.63 -14.59
CA LYS A 114 1.59 4.29 -15.14
C LYS A 114 0.81 4.30 -16.47
N GLY A 115 -0.26 5.07 -16.56
CA GLY A 115 -1.11 5.10 -17.74
C GLY A 115 -1.61 3.69 -18.11
N ASN A 116 -1.35 3.27 -19.36
CA ASN A 116 -1.73 1.96 -19.89
C ASN A 116 -0.60 0.91 -19.80
N ASP A 117 0.51 1.23 -19.15
CA ASP A 117 1.61 0.29 -18.99
C ASP A 117 1.18 -0.93 -18.16
N SER A 118 1.74 -2.09 -18.48
CA SER A 118 1.69 -3.23 -17.56
C SER A 118 2.43 -2.89 -16.26
N ARG A 119 2.16 -3.64 -15.18
CA ARG A 119 2.90 -3.46 -13.94
C ARG A 119 4.40 -3.75 -14.11
N SER A 120 4.75 -4.73 -14.95
CA SER A 120 6.14 -5.07 -15.25
C SER A 120 6.86 -3.91 -15.96
N ASP A 121 6.26 -3.39 -17.03
CA ASP A 121 6.86 -2.28 -17.78
C ASP A 121 7.00 -1.01 -16.90
N PHE A 122 6.01 -0.77 -16.04
CA PHE A 122 6.07 0.35 -15.11
C PHE A 122 7.15 0.15 -14.03
N PHE A 123 7.32 -1.07 -13.53
CA PHE A 123 8.40 -1.43 -12.61
C PHE A 123 9.78 -1.17 -13.24
N ASP A 124 10.00 -1.57 -14.49
CA ASP A 124 11.26 -1.33 -15.20
C ASP A 124 11.54 0.17 -15.38
N LYS A 125 10.50 0.98 -15.66
CA LYS A 125 10.62 2.44 -15.68
C LYS A 125 11.04 3.01 -14.32
N ILE A 126 10.50 2.48 -13.22
CA ILE A 126 10.88 2.88 -11.86
C ILE A 126 12.33 2.58 -11.59
N LEU A 127 12.81 1.38 -11.93
CA LEU A 127 14.21 0.99 -11.75
C LEU A 127 15.16 1.90 -12.52
N ASN A 128 14.81 2.28 -13.75
CA ASN A 128 15.59 3.21 -14.56
C ASN A 128 15.76 4.58 -13.87
N VAL A 129 14.67 5.13 -13.30
CA VAL A 129 14.73 6.39 -12.57
C VAL A 129 15.58 6.27 -11.29
N LEU A 130 15.42 5.18 -10.53
CA LEU A 130 16.21 4.94 -9.33
C LEU A 130 17.70 4.85 -9.64
N THR A 131 18.08 4.25 -10.79
CA THR A 131 19.47 4.20 -11.26
C THR A 131 20.00 5.61 -11.56
N MET A 132 19.20 6.49 -12.15
CA MET A 132 19.57 7.89 -12.40
C MET A 132 19.76 8.67 -11.09
N ILE A 133 18.90 8.45 -10.10
CA ILE A 133 18.99 9.10 -8.79
C ILE A 133 20.24 8.61 -8.03
N GLY A 134 20.51 7.30 -8.04
CA GLY A 134 21.64 6.68 -7.34
C GLY A 134 22.99 6.88 -8.06
N GLY A 135 23.01 6.94 -9.38
CA GLY A 135 24.23 7.10 -10.20
C GLY A 135 24.89 8.48 -10.12
N GLY A 136 24.24 9.46 -9.52
CA GLY A 136 24.83 10.78 -9.29
C GLY A 136 25.88 10.87 -8.19
N GLN A 137 26.19 9.76 -7.50
CA GLN A 137 27.21 9.71 -6.42
C GLN A 137 28.53 9.04 -6.83
N SER A 138 28.73 8.69 -8.09
CA SER A 138 29.94 7.98 -8.54
C SER A 138 30.91 8.89 -9.32
N HIS A 139 31.20 10.08 -8.84
CA HIS A 139 32.36 10.85 -9.29
C HIS A 139 32.84 11.78 -8.17
N VAL A 140 33.53 11.20 -7.18
CA VAL A 140 34.65 11.90 -6.50
C VAL A 140 35.74 10.87 -6.33
N CYS A 141 36.74 10.99 -7.19
CA CYS A 141 38.09 10.45 -6.96
C CYS A 141 38.71 11.15 -5.76
#